data_cb47c1af11a8626f0e5f6d50aea9f1a7
#
_entry.id   cb47c1af11a8626f0e5f6d50aea9f1a7
#
_cell.length_a   1.000
_cell.length_b   1.000
_cell.length_c   1.000
_cell.angle_alpha   90.00
_cell.angle_beta   90.00
_cell.angle_gamma   90.00
#
_symmetry.space_group_name_H-M   'P 1'
#
loop_
_entity.id
_entity.type
_entity.pdbx_description
1 polymer ?
#
loop_
_entity_poly.entity_id
_entity_poly.type
_entity_poly.pdbx_seq_one_letter_code
_entity_poly.pdbx_strand_id
1 'polypeptide(L)'
;LVGHSMGGRLASLYPQRRGGITALALWSPANGAGLRGMEFLNIDDFSAVEALAAEAEASGSISTWGVDVSGTLFTEMRDSDPNAALRESALPTLLTYTGHEGILSDATQAETIAAVESLPDGRVVLEPFAEGNHNYLSEDAATAAALDKALRETTVAFLVEHLK
;
A
#
# COMPACT_ATOMS: atom_id res chain seq x y z
N LEU A 1 -2.54 3.80 -12.86
CA LEU A 1 -2.33 2.51 -12.20
C LEU A 1 -3.07 2.52 -10.87
N VAL A 2 -3.79 1.43 -10.56
CA VAL A 2 -4.51 1.27 -9.28
C VAL A 2 -3.91 0.08 -8.54
N GLY A 3 -3.67 0.21 -7.25
CA GLY A 3 -3.13 -0.88 -6.43
C GLY A 3 -3.67 -0.84 -5.00
N HIS A 4 -4.00 -2.02 -4.46
CA HIS A 4 -4.45 -2.23 -3.09
C HIS A 4 -3.40 -3.04 -2.31
N SER A 5 -3.13 -2.68 -1.06
CA SER A 5 -2.25 -3.43 -0.17
C SER A 5 -0.85 -3.65 -0.79
N MET A 6 -0.38 -4.88 -0.93
CA MET A 6 0.85 -5.22 -1.66
C MET A 6 0.82 -4.76 -3.13
N GLY A 7 -0.35 -4.78 -3.79
CA GLY A 7 -0.51 -4.20 -5.12
C GLY A 7 -0.30 -2.69 -5.14
N GLY A 8 -0.66 -1.99 -4.06
CA GLY A 8 -0.38 -0.57 -3.86
C GLY A 8 1.12 -0.29 -3.74
N ARG A 9 1.86 -1.13 -2.97
CA ARG A 9 3.32 -1.09 -2.92
C ARG A 9 3.95 -1.26 -4.30
N LEU A 10 3.52 -2.29 -5.04
CA LEU A 10 4.03 -2.53 -6.40
C LEU A 10 3.71 -1.36 -7.33
N ALA A 11 2.51 -0.78 -7.23
CA ALA A 11 2.12 0.40 -8.01
C ALA A 11 3.02 1.61 -7.70
N SER A 12 3.42 1.80 -6.44
CA SER A 12 4.33 2.87 -6.02
C SER A 12 5.74 2.71 -6.58
N LEU A 13 6.24 1.47 -6.67
CA LEU A 13 7.57 1.14 -7.18
C LEU A 13 7.65 1.08 -8.72
N TYR A 14 6.51 0.82 -9.37
CA TYR A 14 6.47 0.54 -10.82
C TYR A 14 7.00 1.70 -11.69
N PRO A 15 6.70 2.99 -11.42
CA PRO A 15 7.16 4.10 -12.24
C PRO A 15 8.68 4.22 -12.36
N GLN A 16 9.43 3.79 -11.35
CA GLN A 16 10.90 3.76 -11.41
C GLN A 16 11.45 2.74 -12.43
N ARG A 17 10.68 1.71 -12.73
CA ARG A 17 11.10 0.61 -13.61
C ARG A 17 10.51 0.70 -15.01
N ARG A 18 9.37 1.36 -15.15
CA ARG A 18 8.61 1.45 -16.41
C ARG A 18 7.97 2.82 -16.57
N GLY A 19 8.07 3.39 -17.75
CA GLY A 19 7.35 4.60 -18.11
C GLY A 19 5.87 4.32 -18.48
N GLY A 20 5.16 5.38 -18.87
CA GLY A 20 3.78 5.28 -19.36
C GLY A 20 2.70 5.30 -18.29
N ILE A 21 3.07 5.59 -17.03
CA ILE A 21 2.13 5.82 -15.94
C ILE A 21 1.91 7.33 -15.80
N THR A 22 0.66 7.74 -15.74
CA THR A 22 0.27 9.16 -15.63
C THR A 22 -0.32 9.51 -14.27
N ALA A 23 -0.86 8.53 -13.54
CA ALA A 23 -1.44 8.71 -12.21
C ALA A 23 -1.45 7.40 -11.42
N LEU A 24 -1.45 7.51 -10.09
CA LEU A 24 -1.52 6.40 -9.15
C LEU A 24 -2.76 6.52 -8.27
N ALA A 25 -3.51 5.43 -8.09
CA ALA A 25 -4.52 5.32 -7.05
C ALA A 25 -4.12 4.18 -6.10
N LEU A 26 -3.82 4.52 -4.86
CA LEU A 26 -3.25 3.64 -3.86
C LEU A 26 -4.26 3.43 -2.74
N TRP A 27 -4.74 2.21 -2.60
CA TRP A 27 -5.71 1.82 -1.59
C TRP A 27 -5.00 1.02 -0.50
N SER A 28 -4.93 1.57 0.71
CA SER A 28 -4.23 0.98 1.86
C SER A 28 -2.90 0.33 1.45
N PRO A 29 -1.98 1.07 0.79
CA PRO A 29 -0.76 0.47 0.24
C PRO A 29 0.20 0.04 1.36
N ALA A 30 0.81 -1.14 1.23
CA ALA A 30 1.82 -1.68 2.15
C ALA A 30 3.20 -1.02 1.92
N ASN A 31 3.28 0.29 2.07
CA ASN A 31 4.41 1.11 1.64
C ASN A 31 5.52 1.28 2.70
N GLY A 32 5.51 0.51 3.78
CA GLY A 32 6.63 0.51 4.73
C GLY A 32 7.97 0.23 4.03
N ALA A 33 9.02 0.99 4.32
CA ALA A 33 10.34 0.78 3.74
C ALA A 33 10.91 -0.59 4.13
N GLY A 34 11.55 -1.28 3.20
CA GLY A 34 12.13 -2.59 3.41
C GLY A 34 11.09 -3.61 3.87
N LEU A 35 11.44 -4.44 4.85
CA LEU A 35 10.55 -5.46 5.42
C LEU A 35 9.33 -4.91 6.15
N ARG A 36 9.27 -3.60 6.47
CA ARG A 36 8.05 -3.00 7.01
C ARG A 36 6.85 -3.14 6.07
N GLY A 37 7.07 -3.27 4.77
CA GLY A 37 6.02 -3.64 3.83
C GLY A 37 5.42 -5.03 4.04
N MET A 38 6.03 -5.87 4.89
CA MET A 38 5.58 -7.21 5.27
C MET A 38 5.08 -7.27 6.73
N GLU A 39 4.90 -6.14 7.42
CA GLU A 39 4.47 -6.09 8.84
C GLU A 39 3.11 -6.76 9.08
N PHE A 40 2.28 -6.90 8.04
CA PHE A 40 1.03 -7.64 8.09
C PHE A 40 1.20 -9.12 8.46
N LEU A 41 2.40 -9.69 8.33
CA LEU A 41 2.69 -11.05 8.79
C LEU A 41 2.69 -11.15 10.31
N ASN A 42 3.08 -10.10 11.01
CA ASN A 42 2.95 -9.93 12.46
C ASN A 42 3.02 -8.44 12.81
N ILE A 43 1.89 -7.78 12.89
CA ILE A 43 1.81 -6.33 13.13
C ILE A 43 2.27 -5.92 14.54
N ASP A 44 2.13 -6.82 15.51
CA ASP A 44 2.46 -6.55 16.92
C ASP A 44 3.94 -6.79 17.25
N ASP A 45 4.62 -7.59 16.42
CA ASP A 45 6.02 -7.94 16.64
C ASP A 45 6.82 -7.98 15.32
N PHE A 46 7.40 -6.85 14.96
CA PHE A 46 8.20 -6.74 13.75
C PHE A 46 9.46 -7.64 13.78
N SER A 47 9.99 -7.97 14.97
CA SER A 47 11.14 -8.90 15.06
C SER A 47 10.77 -10.31 14.60
N ALA A 48 9.51 -10.72 14.75
CA ALA A 48 9.01 -11.98 14.19
C ALA A 48 8.97 -11.94 12.66
N VAL A 49 8.66 -10.80 12.05
CA VAL A 49 8.72 -10.63 10.58
C VAL A 49 10.17 -10.77 10.08
N GLU A 50 11.14 -10.18 10.78
CA GLU A 50 12.56 -10.31 10.45
C GLU A 50 13.05 -11.77 10.57
N ALA A 51 12.60 -12.49 11.61
CA ALA A 51 12.93 -13.90 11.79
C ALA A 51 12.34 -14.77 10.68
N LEU A 52 11.08 -14.54 10.32
CA LEU A 52 10.44 -15.23 9.18
C LEU A 52 11.17 -14.96 7.86
N ALA A 53 11.57 -13.71 7.63
CA ALA A 53 12.32 -13.34 6.44
C ALA A 53 13.68 -14.06 6.39
N ALA A 54 14.42 -14.09 7.50
CA ALA A 54 15.71 -14.79 7.57
C ALA A 54 15.55 -16.30 7.36
N GLU A 55 14.50 -16.92 7.89
CA GLU A 55 14.18 -18.32 7.65
C GLU A 55 13.87 -18.59 6.17
N ALA A 56 13.02 -17.76 5.55
CA ALA A 56 12.69 -17.90 4.13
C ALA A 56 13.90 -17.71 3.22
N GLU A 57 14.76 -16.75 3.52
CA GLU A 57 16.00 -16.49 2.78
C GLU A 57 16.98 -17.67 2.89
N ALA A 58 17.07 -18.31 4.06
CA ALA A 58 17.95 -19.45 4.29
C ALA A 58 17.43 -20.76 3.70
N SER A 59 16.11 -21.01 3.75
CA SER A 59 15.46 -22.25 3.30
C SER A 59 14.94 -22.20 1.86
N GLY A 60 14.88 -20.99 1.27
CA GLY A 60 14.32 -20.72 -0.05
C GLY A 60 12.84 -20.33 -0.03
N SER A 61 12.06 -20.74 0.96
CA SER A 61 10.67 -20.35 1.17
C SER A 61 10.21 -20.66 2.59
N ILE A 62 9.14 -19.98 3.01
CA ILE A 62 8.36 -20.33 4.21
C ILE A 62 6.90 -20.53 3.84
N SER A 63 6.19 -21.38 4.58
CA SER A 63 4.74 -21.50 4.46
C SER A 63 4.06 -20.63 5.53
N THR A 64 3.28 -19.65 5.09
CA THR A 64 2.53 -18.78 5.98
C THR A 64 1.17 -18.47 5.37
N TRP A 65 0.10 -18.38 6.21
CA TRP A 65 -1.28 -18.17 5.77
C TRP A 65 -1.77 -19.14 4.67
N GLY A 66 -1.22 -20.37 4.67
CA GLY A 66 -1.58 -21.40 3.68
C GLY A 66 -0.99 -21.19 2.29
N VAL A 67 -0.01 -20.31 2.15
CA VAL A 67 0.75 -20.08 0.91
C VAL A 67 2.25 -20.18 1.17
N ASP A 68 3.00 -20.62 0.16
CA ASP A 68 4.46 -20.61 0.22
C ASP A 68 4.99 -19.26 -0.27
N VAL A 69 5.74 -18.59 0.59
CA VAL A 69 6.36 -17.29 0.30
C VAL A 69 7.85 -17.50 0.07
N SER A 70 8.33 -17.09 -1.11
CA SER A 70 9.72 -17.23 -1.50
C SER A 70 10.66 -16.32 -0.67
N GLY A 71 11.83 -16.83 -0.30
CA GLY A 71 12.91 -16.04 0.29
C GLY A 71 13.36 -14.87 -0.59
N THR A 72 13.28 -15.03 -1.91
CA THR A 72 13.57 -13.95 -2.88
C THR A 72 12.67 -12.73 -2.67
N LEU A 73 11.38 -12.95 -2.33
CA LEU A 73 10.47 -11.83 -2.03
C LEU A 73 11.01 -10.99 -0.86
N PHE A 74 11.42 -11.63 0.23
CA PHE A 74 11.96 -10.92 1.39
C PHE A 74 13.25 -10.18 1.07
N THR A 75 14.16 -10.79 0.31
CA THR A 75 15.41 -10.15 -0.14
C THR A 75 15.11 -8.90 -0.98
N GLU A 76 14.21 -8.99 -1.96
CA GLU A 76 13.82 -7.85 -2.80
C GLU A 76 13.07 -6.76 -2.01
N MET A 77 12.30 -7.16 -1.00
CA MET A 77 11.61 -6.21 -0.12
C MET A 77 12.59 -5.37 0.69
N ARG A 78 13.69 -5.96 1.22
CA ARG A 78 14.70 -5.24 2.01
C ARG A 78 15.27 -4.04 1.28
N ASP A 79 15.47 -4.15 -0.01
CA ASP A 79 16.10 -3.15 -0.87
C ASP A 79 15.12 -2.15 -1.48
N SER A 80 13.83 -2.24 -1.14
CA SER A 80 12.80 -1.41 -1.75
C SER A 80 12.25 -0.37 -0.77
N ASP A 81 12.12 0.87 -1.25
CA ASP A 81 11.44 1.98 -0.56
C ASP A 81 10.38 2.61 -1.46
N PRO A 82 9.10 2.17 -1.33
CA PRO A 82 8.03 2.69 -2.16
C PRO A 82 7.69 4.15 -1.87
N ASN A 83 7.96 4.65 -0.66
CA ASN A 83 7.73 6.04 -0.31
C ASN A 83 8.79 6.96 -0.96
N ALA A 84 10.05 6.51 -1.06
CA ALA A 84 11.05 7.21 -1.86
C ALA A 84 10.68 7.21 -3.35
N ALA A 85 10.18 6.07 -3.87
CA ALA A 85 9.73 5.95 -5.25
C ALA A 85 8.57 6.90 -5.59
N LEU A 86 7.61 7.07 -4.68
CA LEU A 86 6.52 8.05 -4.82
C LEU A 86 7.06 9.47 -4.95
N ARG A 87 7.97 9.87 -4.06
CA ARG A 87 8.60 11.21 -4.10
C ARG A 87 9.36 11.47 -5.40
N GLU A 88 10.11 10.47 -5.88
CA GLU A 88 10.87 10.57 -7.13
C GLU A 88 9.98 10.66 -8.37
N SER A 89 8.92 9.85 -8.43
CA SER A 89 8.01 9.83 -9.59
C SER A 89 7.22 11.12 -9.72
N ALA A 90 6.90 11.76 -8.60
CA ALA A 90 6.07 12.96 -8.49
C ALA A 90 4.77 12.90 -9.32
N LEU A 91 4.22 11.69 -9.49
CA LEU A 91 2.98 11.47 -10.21
C LEU A 91 1.77 11.96 -9.41
N PRO A 92 0.70 12.41 -10.07
CA PRO A 92 -0.59 12.57 -9.40
C PRO A 92 -0.97 11.30 -8.66
N THR A 93 -1.26 11.42 -7.37
CA THR A 93 -1.50 10.28 -6.49
C THR A 93 -2.75 10.49 -5.65
N LEU A 94 -3.70 9.54 -5.78
CA LEU A 94 -4.78 9.35 -4.81
C LEU A 94 -4.28 8.33 -3.77
N LEU A 95 -4.35 8.70 -2.50
CA LEU A 95 -4.08 7.82 -1.37
C LEU A 95 -5.32 7.69 -0.49
N THR A 96 -5.69 6.45 -0.20
CA THR A 96 -6.79 6.15 0.73
C THR A 96 -6.33 5.16 1.80
N TYR A 97 -6.80 5.37 3.03
CA TYR A 97 -6.74 4.42 4.14
C TYR A 97 -8.10 4.35 4.83
N THR A 98 -8.33 3.31 5.60
CA THR A 98 -9.55 3.12 6.39
C THR A 98 -9.29 3.36 7.87
N GLY A 99 -10.33 3.71 8.63
CA GLY A 99 -10.22 3.97 10.06
C GLY A 99 -9.97 2.72 10.93
N HIS A 100 -10.24 1.53 10.39
CA HIS A 100 -10.04 0.24 11.06
C HIS A 100 -9.08 -0.65 10.27
N GLU A 101 -7.94 -0.07 9.88
CA GLU A 101 -6.94 -0.68 8.99
C GLU A 101 -6.50 -2.09 9.47
N GLY A 102 -6.02 -2.22 10.70
CA GLY A 102 -5.76 -3.48 11.40
C GLY A 102 -4.66 -4.40 10.83
N ILE A 103 -4.10 -4.06 9.67
CA ILE A 103 -3.08 -4.85 8.95
C ILE A 103 -1.77 -4.09 8.81
N LEU A 104 -1.85 -2.77 8.60
CA LEU A 104 -0.71 -1.88 8.50
C LEU A 104 -0.63 -1.00 9.74
N SER A 105 0.54 -0.85 10.33
CA SER A 105 0.74 0.00 11.50
C SER A 105 0.45 1.47 11.19
N ASP A 106 0.04 2.21 12.21
CA ASP A 106 -0.14 3.66 12.12
C ASP A 106 1.14 4.36 11.65
N ALA A 107 2.31 3.83 12.04
CA ALA A 107 3.61 4.36 11.62
C ALA A 107 3.81 4.22 10.10
N THR A 108 3.53 3.05 9.53
CA THR A 108 3.62 2.82 8.08
C THR A 108 2.62 3.68 7.30
N GLN A 109 1.40 3.82 7.81
CA GLN A 109 0.42 4.72 7.21
C GLN A 109 0.89 6.18 7.24
N ALA A 110 1.37 6.67 8.39
CA ALA A 110 1.86 8.04 8.56
C ALA A 110 3.08 8.34 7.66
N GLU A 111 4.03 7.40 7.52
CA GLU A 111 5.16 7.52 6.61
C GLU A 111 4.71 7.68 5.14
N THR A 112 3.69 6.93 4.73
CA THR A 112 3.15 7.00 3.36
C THR A 112 2.37 8.31 3.14
N ILE A 113 1.57 8.73 4.10
CA ILE A 113 0.86 10.02 4.06
C ILE A 113 1.88 11.16 3.91
N ALA A 114 2.91 11.19 4.74
CA ALA A 114 3.96 12.21 4.66
C ALA A 114 4.71 12.20 3.31
N ALA A 115 4.94 11.02 2.73
CA ALA A 115 5.53 10.91 1.41
C ALA A 115 4.66 11.51 0.32
N VAL A 116 3.37 11.22 0.35
CA VAL A 116 2.38 11.76 -0.62
C VAL A 116 2.20 13.26 -0.43
N GLU A 117 2.07 13.75 0.81
CA GLU A 117 1.96 15.18 1.11
C GLU A 117 3.19 16.01 0.71
N SER A 118 4.35 15.36 0.55
CA SER A 118 5.55 16.03 0.04
C SER A 118 5.57 16.22 -1.48
N LEU A 119 4.60 15.67 -2.20
CA LEU A 119 4.49 15.85 -3.65
C LEU A 119 4.07 17.31 -3.99
N PRO A 120 4.36 17.79 -5.21
CA PRO A 120 3.98 19.13 -5.63
C PRO A 120 2.47 19.39 -5.48
N ASP A 121 2.13 20.65 -5.20
CA ASP A 121 0.74 21.10 -5.07
C ASP A 121 -0.14 20.66 -6.25
N GLY A 122 -1.36 20.22 -5.95
CA GLY A 122 -2.33 19.72 -6.94
C GLY A 122 -2.07 18.32 -7.46
N ARG A 123 -1.05 17.62 -6.92
CA ARG A 123 -0.76 16.23 -7.29
C ARG A 123 -1.24 15.19 -6.29
N VAL A 124 -1.82 15.63 -5.20
CA VAL A 124 -2.23 14.76 -4.10
C VAL A 124 -3.72 14.88 -3.86
N VAL A 125 -4.38 13.73 -3.79
CA VAL A 125 -5.70 13.57 -3.19
C VAL A 125 -5.56 12.58 -2.06
N LEU A 126 -5.73 13.05 -0.83
CA LEU A 126 -5.77 12.22 0.37
C LEU A 126 -7.23 12.09 0.81
N GLU A 127 -7.78 10.88 0.73
CA GLU A 127 -9.19 10.59 1.03
C GLU A 127 -9.27 9.46 2.07
N PRO A 128 -9.17 9.78 3.37
CA PRO A 128 -9.34 8.78 4.41
C PRO A 128 -10.82 8.39 4.57
N PHE A 129 -11.08 7.10 4.72
CA PHE A 129 -12.41 6.59 5.06
C PHE A 129 -12.46 6.29 6.56
N ALA A 130 -13.40 6.91 7.28
CA ALA A 130 -13.53 6.71 8.74
C ALA A 130 -13.89 5.28 9.12
N GLU A 131 -14.63 4.61 8.26
CA GLU A 131 -15.14 3.25 8.45
C GLU A 131 -14.38 2.25 7.57
N GLY A 132 -14.60 0.95 7.84
CA GLY A 132 -14.05 -0.16 7.06
C GLY A 132 -12.69 -0.66 7.55
N ASN A 133 -12.45 -1.92 7.25
CA ASN A 133 -11.17 -2.59 7.49
C ASN A 133 -10.22 -2.41 6.28
N HIS A 134 -9.02 -3.01 6.36
CA HIS A 134 -8.02 -2.98 5.28
C HIS A 134 -8.56 -3.27 3.88
N ASN A 135 -9.57 -4.11 3.76
CA ASN A 135 -10.19 -4.48 2.48
C ASN A 135 -11.40 -3.62 2.12
N TYR A 136 -11.61 -2.49 2.81
CA TYR A 136 -12.77 -1.61 2.63
C TYR A 136 -14.10 -2.34 2.86
N LEU A 137 -14.12 -3.29 3.78
CA LEU A 137 -15.29 -4.07 4.18
C LEU A 137 -15.76 -3.64 5.58
N SER A 138 -17.04 -3.83 5.82
CA SER A 138 -17.70 -3.66 7.12
C SER A 138 -18.65 -4.83 7.38
N GLU A 139 -18.88 -5.16 8.64
CA GLU A 139 -19.92 -6.15 9.02
C GLU A 139 -21.33 -5.61 8.74
N ASP A 140 -21.51 -4.29 8.80
CA ASP A 140 -22.76 -3.65 8.39
C ASP A 140 -22.83 -3.52 6.86
N ALA A 141 -23.84 -4.18 6.27
CA ALA A 141 -23.99 -4.24 4.82
C ALA A 141 -24.23 -2.87 4.17
N ALA A 142 -24.90 -1.94 4.86
CA ALA A 142 -25.15 -0.60 4.34
C ALA A 142 -23.83 0.22 4.32
N THR A 143 -23.05 0.13 5.39
CA THR A 143 -21.71 0.74 5.47
C THR A 143 -20.78 0.15 4.43
N ALA A 144 -20.74 -1.18 4.25
CA ALA A 144 -19.93 -1.83 3.22
C ALA A 144 -20.28 -1.34 1.80
N ALA A 145 -21.59 -1.24 1.49
CA ALA A 145 -22.04 -0.73 0.20
C ALA A 145 -21.69 0.76 -0.01
N ALA A 146 -21.76 1.56 1.04
CA ALA A 146 -21.38 2.97 0.99
C ALA A 146 -19.87 3.15 0.77
N LEU A 147 -19.05 2.37 1.45
CA LEU A 147 -17.58 2.36 1.29
C LEU A 147 -17.18 1.97 -0.14
N ASP A 148 -17.70 0.85 -0.65
CA ASP A 148 -17.42 0.38 -2.02
C ASP A 148 -17.81 1.44 -3.06
N LYS A 149 -18.98 2.06 -2.88
CA LYS A 149 -19.43 3.14 -3.77
C LYS A 149 -18.48 4.35 -3.69
N ALA A 150 -18.17 4.83 -2.50
CA ALA A 150 -17.33 5.99 -2.28
C ALA A 150 -15.91 5.78 -2.83
N LEU A 151 -15.30 4.62 -2.55
CA LEU A 151 -13.96 4.26 -3.05
C LEU A 151 -13.91 4.28 -4.58
N ARG A 152 -14.91 3.69 -5.24
CA ARG A 152 -14.99 3.70 -6.71
C ARG A 152 -15.21 5.10 -7.28
N GLU A 153 -16.14 5.85 -6.72
CA GLU A 153 -16.46 7.20 -7.20
C GLU A 153 -15.25 8.14 -7.06
N THR A 154 -14.58 8.14 -5.90
CA THR A 154 -13.36 8.92 -5.68
C THR A 154 -12.25 8.50 -6.64
N THR A 155 -12.03 7.19 -6.83
CA THR A 155 -11.00 6.69 -7.73
C THR A 155 -11.28 7.08 -9.19
N VAL A 156 -12.52 6.91 -9.65
CA VAL A 156 -12.90 7.28 -11.03
C VAL A 156 -12.79 8.79 -11.24
N ALA A 157 -13.26 9.61 -10.30
CA ALA A 157 -13.14 11.07 -10.38
C ALA A 157 -11.67 11.51 -10.51
N PHE A 158 -10.81 10.98 -9.65
CA PHE A 158 -9.38 11.25 -9.70
C PHE A 158 -8.75 10.83 -11.03
N LEU A 159 -9.03 9.62 -11.51
CA LEU A 159 -8.47 9.14 -12.78
C LEU A 159 -8.97 9.97 -13.98
N VAL A 160 -10.25 10.34 -14.01
CA VAL A 160 -10.81 11.19 -15.09
C VAL A 160 -10.13 12.56 -15.13
N GLU A 161 -9.77 13.13 -13.97
CA GLU A 161 -9.05 14.40 -13.89
C GLU A 161 -7.64 14.31 -14.46
N HIS A 162 -6.93 13.21 -14.18
CA HIS A 162 -5.49 13.07 -14.46
C HIS A 162 -5.14 12.25 -15.72
N LEU A 163 -6.12 11.64 -16.41
CA LEU A 163 -5.92 10.86 -17.65
C LEU A 163 -6.26 11.64 -18.93
N LYS A 164 -6.33 12.97 -18.87
CA LYS A 164 -6.64 13.83 -20.03
C LYS A 164 -5.43 14.06 -20.91
#